data_b012fc75fdaf79034a8a3e6357a792e7
#
_entry.id   b012fc75fdaf79034a8a3e6357a792e7
#
_cell.length_a   1.000
_cell.length_b   1.000
_cell.length_c   1.000
_cell.angle_alpha   90.00
_cell.angle_beta   90.00
_cell.angle_gamma   90.00
#
_symmetry.space_group_name_H-M   'P 1'
#
loop_
_entity.id
_entity.type
_entity.pdbx_description
1 polymer ?
#
loop_
_entity_poly.entity_id
_entity_poly.type
_entity_poly.pdbx_seq_one_letter_code
_entity_poly.pdbx_strand_id
1 'polypeptide(L)'
;MKVRSLIVVVVALALACAAAAQTKQSGTLQCSKPNPMQAVEIGDRPNHAMVVSKFQCTWTKGLEMGGSSSKDGASTEIGEMSGSTSTGSGVHWSTMASGDKYFVRYTAKASHTKDGAFESGSGTWKYTGGTGKLKGLTGKGTYTCKGNADGSVTCEVEGDYTLPK
;
A
#
# COMPACT_ATOMS: atom_id res chain seq x y z
N MET A 1 16.71 -73.33 -13.33
CA MET A 1 16.36 -72.28 -12.35
C MET A 1 16.37 -70.94 -13.07
N LYS A 2 15.20 -70.30 -13.23
CA LYS A 2 15.03 -68.98 -13.91
C LYS A 2 14.94 -67.89 -12.82
N VAL A 3 15.95 -67.04 -12.77
CA VAL A 3 15.95 -65.86 -11.89
C VAL A 3 15.13 -64.76 -12.57
N ARG A 4 13.98 -64.36 -12.00
CA ARG A 4 13.20 -63.23 -12.45
C ARG A 4 13.71 -61.97 -11.77
N SER A 5 14.34 -61.06 -12.54
CA SER A 5 14.69 -59.73 -12.07
C SER A 5 13.45 -58.87 -11.93
N LEU A 6 13.15 -58.44 -10.70
CA LEU A 6 12.13 -57.48 -10.42
C LEU A 6 12.69 -56.05 -10.59
N ILE A 7 12.26 -55.37 -11.64
CA ILE A 7 12.60 -53.94 -11.83
C ILE A 7 11.61 -53.14 -11.00
N VAL A 8 12.08 -52.55 -9.90
CA VAL A 8 11.32 -51.58 -9.10
C VAL A 8 11.48 -50.21 -9.76
N VAL A 9 10.44 -49.76 -10.45
CA VAL A 9 10.35 -48.39 -10.95
C VAL A 9 9.95 -47.48 -9.82
N VAL A 10 10.89 -46.74 -9.25
CA VAL A 10 10.62 -45.66 -8.27
C VAL A 10 10.18 -44.44 -9.05
N VAL A 11 8.87 -44.19 -9.14
CA VAL A 11 8.31 -42.93 -9.64
C VAL A 11 8.47 -41.89 -8.54
N ALA A 12 9.50 -41.07 -8.63
CA ALA A 12 9.65 -39.85 -7.80
C ALA A 12 8.64 -38.84 -8.27
N LEU A 13 7.48 -38.73 -7.59
CA LEU A 13 6.57 -37.58 -7.73
C LEU A 13 7.29 -36.34 -7.20
N ALA A 14 7.91 -35.58 -8.08
CA ALA A 14 8.35 -34.22 -7.77
C ALA A 14 7.08 -33.34 -7.61
N LEU A 15 6.63 -33.17 -6.37
CA LEU A 15 5.69 -32.09 -6.03
C LEU A 15 6.41 -30.76 -6.26
N ALA A 16 6.31 -30.22 -7.46
CA ALA A 16 6.65 -28.83 -7.71
C ALA A 16 5.62 -27.96 -6.97
N CYS A 17 5.93 -27.59 -5.73
CA CYS A 17 5.26 -26.43 -5.10
C CYS A 17 5.57 -25.24 -5.98
N ALA A 18 4.64 -24.91 -6.89
CA ALA A 18 4.72 -23.68 -7.64
C ALA A 18 4.51 -22.53 -6.65
N ALA A 19 5.61 -22.08 -6.03
CA ALA A 19 5.61 -20.85 -5.25
C ALA A 19 5.07 -19.75 -6.17
N ALA A 20 4.01 -19.09 -5.75
CA ALA A 20 3.50 -17.94 -6.50
C ALA A 20 4.62 -16.90 -6.54
N ALA A 21 5.11 -16.59 -7.75
CA ALA A 21 6.24 -15.69 -7.92
C ALA A 21 5.85 -14.29 -7.43
N GLN A 22 6.65 -13.75 -6.55
CA GLN A 22 6.51 -12.38 -6.06
C GLN A 22 6.94 -11.41 -7.17
N THR A 23 6.05 -10.52 -7.58
CA THR A 23 6.29 -9.55 -8.66
C THR A 23 6.60 -8.18 -8.06
N LYS A 24 7.72 -7.59 -8.48
CA LYS A 24 8.08 -6.22 -8.10
C LYS A 24 7.17 -5.21 -8.77
N GLN A 25 6.87 -4.13 -8.06
CA GLN A 25 6.09 -3.01 -8.58
C GLN A 25 6.58 -1.69 -8.02
N SER A 26 6.38 -0.63 -8.80
CA SER A 26 6.60 0.75 -8.38
C SER A 26 5.64 1.69 -9.10
N GLY A 27 5.25 2.77 -8.45
CA GLY A 27 4.35 3.76 -9.01
C GLY A 27 4.44 5.08 -8.28
N THR A 28 3.80 6.11 -8.85
CA THR A 28 3.72 7.45 -8.29
C THR A 28 2.26 7.80 -8.05
N LEU A 29 1.93 8.10 -6.81
CA LEU A 29 0.59 8.46 -6.34
C LEU A 29 0.58 9.94 -5.96
N GLN A 30 -0.36 10.70 -6.49
CA GLN A 30 -0.62 12.07 -6.08
C GLN A 30 -1.93 12.12 -5.29
N CYS A 31 -1.89 12.68 -4.09
CA CYS A 31 -3.06 12.85 -3.23
C CYS A 31 -3.37 14.33 -3.02
N SER A 32 -4.66 14.67 -3.01
CA SER A 32 -5.11 16.01 -2.72
C SER A 32 -4.75 16.45 -1.29
N LYS A 33 -4.86 17.74 -1.03
CA LYS A 33 -5.02 18.26 0.34
C LYS A 33 -6.08 17.43 1.09
N PRO A 34 -5.85 17.11 2.40
CA PRO A 34 -6.83 16.35 3.16
C PRO A 34 -8.18 17.09 3.25
N ASN A 35 -9.25 16.37 2.93
CA ASN A 35 -10.63 16.89 3.05
C ASN A 35 -11.61 15.71 3.22
N PRO A 36 -12.31 15.60 4.38
CA PRO A 36 -12.11 16.40 5.58
C PRO A 36 -10.81 16.10 6.33
N MET A 37 -10.41 17.03 7.19
CA MET A 37 -9.40 16.85 8.23
C MET A 37 -10.01 17.37 9.54
N GLN A 38 -9.94 16.55 10.56
CA GLN A 38 -10.43 16.86 11.91
C GLN A 38 -9.32 16.59 12.92
N ALA A 39 -9.05 17.54 13.78
CA ALA A 39 -8.09 17.42 14.86
C ALA A 39 -8.80 17.59 16.20
N VAL A 40 -8.44 16.79 17.17
CA VAL A 40 -8.89 16.88 18.56
C VAL A 40 -7.67 17.02 19.45
N GLU A 41 -7.53 18.18 20.08
CA GLU A 41 -6.44 18.45 21.02
C GLU A 41 -6.49 17.47 22.19
N ILE A 42 -5.34 16.90 22.55
CA ILE A 42 -5.23 15.99 23.69
C ILE A 42 -5.16 16.78 25.01
N GLY A 43 -4.57 18.00 24.97
CA GLY A 43 -4.55 18.93 26.09
C GLY A 43 -3.44 18.69 27.12
N ASP A 44 -2.53 17.75 26.88
CA ASP A 44 -1.40 17.46 27.76
C ASP A 44 -0.18 18.38 27.51
N ARG A 45 -0.03 18.88 26.28
CA ARG A 45 1.01 19.81 25.85
C ARG A 45 0.58 20.57 24.57
N PRO A 46 1.22 21.71 24.25
CA PRO A 46 0.91 22.46 23.02
C PRO A 46 1.14 21.63 21.75
N ASN A 47 0.27 21.85 20.73
CA ASN A 47 0.34 21.20 19.42
C ASN A 47 0.37 19.67 19.49
N HIS A 48 -0.45 19.09 20.38
CA HIS A 48 -0.62 17.67 20.54
C HIS A 48 -2.07 17.28 20.30
N ALA A 49 -2.32 16.57 19.20
CA ALA A 49 -3.69 16.29 18.76
C ALA A 49 -3.80 14.90 18.11
N MET A 50 -4.97 14.28 18.27
CA MET A 50 -5.41 13.19 17.40
C MET A 50 -6.04 13.77 16.14
N VAL A 51 -5.67 13.22 14.98
CA VAL A 51 -6.12 13.71 13.68
C VAL A 51 -6.73 12.60 12.86
N VAL A 52 -7.87 12.88 12.22
CA VAL A 52 -8.46 12.03 11.18
C VAL A 52 -8.48 12.80 9.88
N SER A 53 -7.94 12.18 8.83
CA SER A 53 -7.81 12.81 7.51
C SER A 53 -8.30 11.89 6.41
N LYS A 54 -8.90 12.49 5.36
CA LYS A 54 -9.25 11.79 4.13
C LYS A 54 -8.61 12.48 2.93
N PHE A 55 -8.05 11.69 2.02
CA PHE A 55 -7.38 12.15 0.81
C PHE A 55 -8.04 11.51 -0.41
N GLN A 56 -8.20 12.27 -1.48
CA GLN A 56 -8.48 11.74 -2.81
C GLN A 56 -7.15 11.60 -3.54
N CYS A 57 -6.92 10.47 -4.19
CA CYS A 57 -5.62 10.17 -4.79
C CYS A 57 -5.78 9.70 -6.24
N THR A 58 -4.81 10.05 -7.07
CA THR A 58 -4.73 9.64 -8.48
C THR A 58 -3.32 9.10 -8.74
N TRP A 59 -3.22 7.97 -9.41
CA TRP A 59 -1.95 7.41 -9.85
C TRP A 59 -1.48 8.12 -11.11
N THR A 60 -0.38 8.88 -11.02
CA THR A 60 0.29 9.48 -12.17
C THR A 60 1.18 8.48 -12.90
N LYS A 61 1.73 7.52 -12.16
CA LYS A 61 2.30 6.27 -12.67
C LYS A 61 1.64 5.12 -11.93
N GLY A 62 0.73 4.40 -12.61
CA GLY A 62 -0.06 3.33 -12.01
C GLY A 62 0.78 2.10 -11.66
N LEU A 63 0.33 1.37 -10.65
CA LEU A 63 0.82 0.02 -10.36
C LEU A 63 0.18 -0.96 -11.35
N GLU A 64 1.00 -1.79 -11.98
CA GLU A 64 0.53 -2.80 -12.94
C GLU A 64 0.27 -4.13 -12.23
N MET A 65 -0.98 -4.60 -12.24
CA MET A 65 -1.39 -5.86 -11.63
C MET A 65 -2.52 -6.52 -12.42
N GLY A 66 -2.42 -7.84 -12.62
CA GLY A 66 -3.47 -8.61 -13.31
C GLY A 66 -3.76 -8.14 -14.74
N GLY A 67 -2.79 -7.49 -15.41
CA GLY A 67 -2.94 -6.94 -16.76
C GLY A 67 -3.69 -5.60 -16.78
N SER A 68 -3.72 -4.85 -15.69
CA SER A 68 -4.40 -3.56 -15.59
C SER A 68 -3.59 -2.60 -14.72
N SER A 69 -3.75 -1.30 -14.96
CA SER A 69 -3.06 -0.22 -14.24
C SER A 69 -3.98 0.42 -13.19
N SER A 70 -3.40 0.84 -12.06
CA SER A 70 -4.10 1.62 -11.03
C SER A 70 -4.45 3.01 -11.54
N LYS A 71 -5.61 3.56 -11.13
CA LYS A 71 -6.08 4.90 -11.50
C LYS A 71 -6.31 5.78 -10.29
N ASP A 72 -7.52 5.75 -9.77
CA ASP A 72 -7.95 6.64 -8.70
C ASP A 72 -8.22 5.86 -7.42
N GLY A 73 -8.15 6.56 -6.31
CA GLY A 73 -8.41 5.96 -5.01
C GLY A 73 -8.62 6.99 -3.93
N ALA A 74 -8.74 6.51 -2.71
CA ALA A 74 -8.80 7.36 -1.54
C ALA A 74 -8.09 6.71 -0.35
N SER A 75 -7.54 7.56 0.50
CA SER A 75 -6.96 7.18 1.78
C SER A 75 -7.75 7.79 2.92
N THR A 76 -7.90 7.04 4.00
CA THR A 76 -8.35 7.55 5.30
C THR A 76 -7.30 7.17 6.33
N GLU A 77 -6.84 8.16 7.08
CA GLU A 77 -5.77 8.03 8.07
C GLU A 77 -6.24 8.53 9.42
N ILE A 78 -5.82 7.85 10.47
CA ILE A 78 -5.88 8.32 11.85
C ILE A 78 -4.45 8.37 12.39
N GLY A 79 -4.10 9.47 13.05
CA GLY A 79 -2.76 9.68 13.56
C GLY A 79 -2.70 10.60 14.75
N GLU A 80 -1.54 10.69 15.32
CA GLU A 80 -1.17 11.61 16.40
C GLU A 80 -0.17 12.62 15.86
N MET A 81 -0.50 13.90 16.02
CA MET A 81 0.40 15.02 15.73
C MET A 81 1.03 15.50 17.02
N SER A 82 2.33 15.68 17.03
CA SER A 82 3.08 16.21 18.16
C SER A 82 4.13 17.21 17.67
N GLY A 83 3.86 18.49 17.87
CA GLY A 83 4.69 19.57 17.32
C GLY A 83 4.73 19.53 15.78
N SER A 84 5.94 19.41 15.22
CA SER A 84 6.16 19.34 13.76
C SER A 84 6.23 17.91 13.22
N THR A 85 5.84 16.90 13.97
CA THR A 85 5.87 15.51 13.53
C THR A 85 4.51 14.85 13.71
N SER A 86 4.21 13.86 12.88
CA SER A 86 3.05 13.00 13.07
C SER A 86 3.37 11.53 12.80
N THR A 87 2.62 10.67 13.48
CA THR A 87 2.62 9.22 13.23
C THR A 87 1.18 8.75 13.10
N GLY A 88 0.95 7.78 12.24
CA GLY A 88 -0.40 7.30 12.04
C GLY A 88 -0.48 5.97 11.31
N SER A 89 -1.70 5.57 11.04
CA SER A 89 -2.02 4.43 10.20
C SER A 89 -3.30 4.70 9.43
N GLY A 90 -3.43 4.04 8.29
CA GLY A 90 -4.59 4.28 7.45
C GLY A 90 -4.97 3.07 6.59
N VAL A 91 -6.03 3.30 5.87
CA VAL A 91 -6.51 2.42 4.81
C VAL A 91 -6.52 3.19 3.49
N HIS A 92 -6.14 2.52 2.42
CA HIS A 92 -6.23 3.05 1.07
C HIS A 92 -6.95 2.03 0.18
N TRP A 93 -7.73 2.52 -0.76
CA TRP A 93 -8.25 1.71 -1.84
C TRP A 93 -7.98 2.41 -3.18
N SER A 94 -7.74 1.63 -4.21
CA SER A 94 -7.66 2.14 -5.59
C SER A 94 -8.49 1.29 -6.54
N THR A 95 -8.94 1.94 -7.60
CA THR A 95 -9.60 1.31 -8.74
C THR A 95 -8.58 1.07 -9.85
N MET A 96 -8.61 -0.09 -10.45
CA MET A 96 -7.85 -0.43 -11.64
C MET A 96 -8.57 0.06 -12.91
N ALA A 97 -7.85 0.17 -14.02
CA ALA A 97 -8.46 0.45 -15.31
C ALA A 97 -9.51 -0.60 -15.75
N SER A 98 -9.39 -1.84 -15.23
CA SER A 98 -10.40 -2.91 -15.42
C SER A 98 -11.68 -2.73 -14.63
N GLY A 99 -11.73 -1.79 -13.64
CA GLY A 99 -12.82 -1.63 -12.69
C GLY A 99 -12.64 -2.44 -11.39
N ASP A 100 -11.69 -3.36 -11.33
CA ASP A 100 -11.34 -4.06 -10.11
C ASP A 100 -10.77 -3.09 -9.07
N LYS A 101 -10.82 -3.47 -7.79
CA LYS A 101 -10.28 -2.66 -6.69
C LYS A 101 -9.30 -3.47 -5.86
N TYR A 102 -8.35 -2.78 -5.25
CA TYR A 102 -7.52 -3.34 -4.19
C TYR A 102 -7.55 -2.49 -2.94
N PHE A 103 -7.21 -3.11 -1.82
CA PHE A 103 -7.26 -2.52 -0.49
C PHE A 103 -5.91 -2.65 0.18
N VAL A 104 -5.50 -1.60 0.88
CA VAL A 104 -4.20 -1.47 1.54
C VAL A 104 -4.40 -1.00 2.97
N ARG A 105 -3.60 -1.52 3.89
CA ARG A 105 -3.31 -0.89 5.18
C ARG A 105 -1.90 -0.34 5.16
N TYR A 106 -1.69 0.83 5.74
CA TYR A 106 -0.39 1.45 5.82
C TYR A 106 -0.12 2.09 7.18
N THR A 107 1.16 2.32 7.46
CA THR A 107 1.65 3.13 8.57
C THR A 107 2.29 4.38 8.01
N ALA A 108 2.25 5.48 8.75
CA ALA A 108 2.79 6.78 8.33
C ALA A 108 3.65 7.40 9.43
N LYS A 109 4.73 8.05 8.99
CA LYS A 109 5.49 9.02 9.78
C LYS A 109 5.71 10.23 8.89
N ALA A 110 5.51 11.43 9.44
CA ALA A 110 5.63 12.64 8.65
C ALA A 110 6.27 13.78 9.44
N SER A 111 6.87 14.72 8.70
CA SER A 111 7.30 16.04 9.16
C SER A 111 6.42 17.13 8.57
N HIS A 112 6.26 18.19 9.31
CA HIS A 112 5.46 19.36 8.96
C HIS A 112 6.30 20.63 9.14
N THR A 113 6.03 21.61 8.29
CA THR A 113 6.61 22.95 8.44
C THR A 113 6.12 23.61 9.75
N LYS A 114 6.72 24.73 10.13
CA LYS A 114 6.28 25.52 11.29
C LYS A 114 4.82 25.98 11.19
N ASP A 115 4.33 26.16 9.97
CA ASP A 115 2.96 26.58 9.69
C ASP A 115 1.99 25.38 9.55
N GLY A 116 2.47 24.16 9.87
CA GLY A 116 1.67 22.95 9.87
C GLY A 116 1.44 22.29 8.50
N ALA A 117 2.05 22.81 7.43
CA ALA A 117 1.95 22.17 6.12
C ALA A 117 2.77 20.87 6.10
N PHE A 118 2.28 19.85 5.40
CA PHE A 118 3.01 18.61 5.20
C PHE A 118 4.29 18.88 4.39
N GLU A 119 5.43 18.46 4.91
CA GLU A 119 6.76 18.61 4.28
C GLU A 119 7.21 17.30 3.63
N SER A 120 7.31 16.25 4.42
CA SER A 120 7.71 14.93 3.94
C SER A 120 7.12 13.82 4.82
N GLY A 121 7.07 12.61 4.27
CA GLY A 121 6.62 11.46 5.02
C GLY A 121 7.10 10.15 4.41
N SER A 122 6.97 9.09 5.19
CA SER A 122 7.30 7.74 4.75
C SER A 122 6.52 6.71 5.57
N GLY A 123 6.46 5.49 5.06
CA GLY A 123 5.83 4.41 5.77
C GLY A 123 5.94 3.08 5.07
N THR A 124 5.23 2.12 5.62
CA THR A 124 5.09 0.78 5.06
C THR A 124 3.63 0.53 4.70
N TRP A 125 3.42 -0.32 3.72
CA TRP A 125 2.08 -0.73 3.31
C TRP A 125 2.00 -2.23 3.10
N LYS A 126 0.77 -2.77 3.18
CA LYS A 126 0.46 -4.14 2.80
C LYS A 126 -0.92 -4.22 2.16
N TYR A 127 -1.07 -5.08 1.17
CA TYR A 127 -2.39 -5.41 0.64
C TYR A 127 -3.21 -6.18 1.67
N THR A 128 -4.50 -5.89 1.70
CA THR A 128 -5.47 -6.62 2.53
C THR A 128 -6.49 -7.38 1.66
N GLY A 129 -6.33 -7.32 0.34
CA GLY A 129 -7.13 -8.01 -0.64
C GLY A 129 -7.52 -7.15 -1.82
N GLY A 130 -8.42 -7.67 -2.64
CA GLY A 130 -8.97 -6.99 -3.81
C GLY A 130 -10.24 -7.66 -4.33
N THR A 131 -10.78 -7.10 -5.43
CA THR A 131 -11.96 -7.63 -6.12
C THR A 131 -11.58 -8.23 -7.47
N GLY A 132 -12.47 -8.98 -8.09
CA GLY A 132 -12.30 -9.56 -9.42
C GLY A 132 -10.98 -10.32 -9.56
N LYS A 133 -10.16 -9.95 -10.53
CA LYS A 133 -8.84 -10.56 -10.78
C LYS A 133 -7.83 -10.34 -9.64
N LEU A 134 -8.10 -9.39 -8.73
CA LEU A 134 -7.25 -9.10 -7.58
C LEU A 134 -7.72 -9.80 -6.29
N LYS A 135 -8.71 -10.69 -6.38
CA LYS A 135 -9.16 -11.48 -5.23
C LYS A 135 -8.00 -12.34 -4.70
N GLY A 136 -7.71 -12.21 -3.39
CA GLY A 136 -6.58 -12.90 -2.76
C GLY A 136 -5.21 -12.24 -2.99
N LEU A 137 -5.16 -11.02 -3.55
CA LEU A 137 -3.96 -10.22 -3.66
C LEU A 137 -3.28 -10.07 -2.31
N THR A 138 -1.98 -10.36 -2.27
CA THR A 138 -1.08 -10.14 -1.13
C THR A 138 0.16 -9.38 -1.59
N GLY A 139 0.89 -8.80 -0.64
CA GLY A 139 2.12 -8.08 -0.93
C GLY A 139 2.33 -6.95 0.07
N LYS A 140 3.50 -6.34 0.03
CA LYS A 140 3.93 -5.29 0.93
C LYS A 140 5.01 -4.42 0.30
N GLY A 141 5.25 -3.28 0.91
CA GLY A 141 6.30 -2.38 0.45
C GLY A 141 6.44 -1.16 1.34
N THR A 142 7.09 -0.17 0.77
CA THR A 142 7.37 1.12 1.38
C THR A 142 6.89 2.25 0.48
N TYR A 143 6.80 3.43 1.04
CA TYR A 143 6.55 4.64 0.28
C TYR A 143 7.27 5.82 0.92
N THR A 144 7.57 6.82 0.11
CA THR A 144 8.07 8.13 0.53
C THR A 144 7.23 9.21 -0.13
N CYS A 145 6.92 10.27 0.60
CA CYS A 145 6.07 11.35 0.14
C CYS A 145 6.75 12.71 0.33
N LYS A 146 6.40 13.66 -0.53
CA LYS A 146 6.75 15.08 -0.42
C LYS A 146 5.52 15.94 -0.56
N GLY A 147 5.46 17.02 0.23
CA GLY A 147 4.44 18.06 0.10
C GLY A 147 4.70 18.92 -1.13
N ASN A 148 3.64 19.35 -1.78
CA ASN A 148 3.66 20.29 -2.89
C ASN A 148 3.19 21.67 -2.42
N ALA A 149 3.54 22.72 -3.15
CA ALA A 149 3.21 24.11 -2.81
C ALA A 149 1.70 24.38 -2.72
N ASP A 150 0.88 23.61 -3.45
CA ASP A 150 -0.58 23.68 -3.43
C ASP A 150 -1.23 22.92 -2.26
N GLY A 151 -0.41 22.28 -1.41
CA GLY A 151 -0.83 21.44 -0.29
C GLY A 151 -1.22 20.02 -0.67
N SER A 152 -1.09 19.63 -1.93
CA SER A 152 -1.15 18.23 -2.36
C SER A 152 0.12 17.49 -1.96
N VAL A 153 0.11 16.16 -2.10
CA VAL A 153 1.22 15.28 -1.70
C VAL A 153 1.54 14.34 -2.86
N THR A 154 2.81 14.21 -3.20
CA THR A 154 3.29 13.22 -4.18
C THR A 154 4.05 12.12 -3.46
N CYS A 155 3.68 10.87 -3.71
CA CYS A 155 4.28 9.70 -3.08
C CYS A 155 4.86 8.73 -4.12
N GLU A 156 6.10 8.33 -3.92
CA GLU A 156 6.73 7.21 -4.61
C GLU A 156 6.47 5.94 -3.82
N VAL A 157 5.87 4.96 -4.48
CA VAL A 157 5.44 3.69 -3.89
C VAL A 157 6.20 2.55 -4.53
N GLU A 158 6.78 1.68 -3.72
CA GLU A 158 7.50 0.50 -4.19
C GLU A 158 7.20 -0.72 -3.31
N GLY A 159 7.37 -1.90 -3.86
CA GLY A 159 7.18 -3.16 -3.13
C GLY A 159 6.98 -4.34 -4.06
N ASP A 160 6.25 -5.29 -3.58
CA ASP A 160 5.95 -6.51 -4.32
C ASP A 160 4.52 -6.98 -4.09
N TYR A 161 4.06 -7.84 -5.00
CA TYR A 161 2.76 -8.48 -4.88
C TYR A 161 2.77 -9.91 -5.38
N THR A 162 1.76 -10.66 -4.94
CA THR A 162 1.46 -12.00 -5.41
C THR A 162 -0.04 -12.09 -5.67
N LEU A 163 -0.40 -12.59 -6.84
CA LEU A 163 -1.77 -12.99 -7.16
C LEU A 163 -1.88 -14.52 -7.00
N PRO A 164 -2.94 -15.01 -6.35
CA PRO A 164 -3.22 -16.46 -6.35
C PRO A 164 -3.48 -16.92 -7.79
N LYS A 165 -3.11 -18.17 -8.05
CA LYS A 165 -3.38 -18.85 -9.33
C LYS A 165 -4.84 -19.24 -9.44
#